data_a81dc6bcd8e08003f52a351502fd5da6
#
_entry.id   a81dc6bcd8e08003f52a351502fd5da6
#
_cell.length_a   1.000
_cell.length_b   1.000
_cell.length_c   1.000
_cell.angle_alpha   90.00
_cell.angle_beta   90.00
_cell.angle_gamma   90.00
#
_symmetry.space_group_name_H-M   'P 1'
#
loop_
_entity.id
_entity.type
_entity.pdbx_description
1 polymer ?
#
loop_
_entity_poly.entity_id
_entity_poly.type
_entity_poly.pdbx_seq_one_letter_code
_entity_poly.pdbx_strand_id
1 'polypeptide(L)'
;MTIEIRKSAAETVIEIAGRIDTTTAPALEKAIREDIGDAKNLVLDMKAVQYISSAGLRVLLGAQKKMQKIGSMKLTNVCEEVMDVFEMTGFADILTIE
;
A
#
# COMPACT_ATOMS: atom_id res chain seq x y z
N MET A 1 2.33 -3.61 -13.77
CA MET A 1 1.75 -2.80 -12.68
C MET A 1 1.82 -1.33 -13.06
N THR A 2 0.77 -0.59 -12.79
CA THR A 2 0.78 0.85 -12.95
C THR A 2 0.53 1.51 -11.61
N ILE A 3 1.09 2.70 -11.43
CA ILE A 3 0.96 3.46 -10.19
C ILE A 3 0.60 4.89 -10.57
N GLU A 4 -0.50 5.39 -10.02
CA GLU A 4 -0.90 6.79 -10.19
C GLU A 4 -0.93 7.45 -8.83
N ILE A 5 -0.36 8.63 -8.72
CA ILE A 5 -0.22 9.34 -7.46
C ILE A 5 -0.96 10.65 -7.53
N ARG A 6 -1.85 10.88 -6.56
CA ARG A 6 -2.57 12.14 -6.42
C ARG A 6 -2.27 12.72 -5.05
N LYS A 7 -1.83 13.96 -5.04
CA LYS A 7 -1.48 14.66 -3.80
C LYS A 7 -2.46 15.80 -3.55
N SER A 8 -2.84 15.92 -2.29
CA SER A 8 -3.61 17.07 -1.81
C SER A 8 -2.96 17.59 -0.53
N ALA A 9 -3.48 18.70 0.01
CA ALA A 9 -2.96 19.24 1.27
C ALA A 9 -3.16 18.26 2.43
N ALA A 10 -4.21 17.44 2.36
CA ALA A 10 -4.59 16.54 3.45
C ALA A 10 -3.97 15.15 3.35
N GLU A 11 -3.79 14.65 2.12
CA GLU A 11 -3.34 13.26 1.94
C GLU A 11 -2.69 13.03 0.59
N THR A 12 -1.96 11.92 0.49
CA THR A 12 -1.45 11.39 -0.78
C THR A 12 -2.16 10.08 -1.04
N VAL A 13 -2.75 9.94 -2.22
CA VAL A 13 -3.42 8.72 -2.65
C VAL A 13 -2.58 8.07 -3.75
N ILE A 14 -2.23 6.81 -3.56
CA ILE A 14 -1.53 6.02 -4.56
C ILE A 14 -2.50 4.96 -5.07
N GLU A 15 -2.86 5.05 -6.34
CA GLU A 15 -3.67 4.03 -7.01
C GLU A 15 -2.75 3.02 -7.65
N ILE A 16 -2.93 1.76 -7.30
CA ILE A 16 -2.10 0.66 -7.78
C ILE A 16 -2.97 -0.25 -8.65
N ALA A 17 -2.48 -0.61 -9.83
CA ALA A 17 -3.17 -1.55 -10.70
C ALA A 17 -2.23 -2.67 -11.13
N GLY A 18 -2.73 -3.90 -11.10
CA GLY A 18 -1.99 -5.08 -11.51
C GLY A 18 -1.50 -5.92 -10.34
N ARG A 19 -0.48 -6.73 -10.61
CA ARG A 19 0.07 -7.65 -9.61
C ARG A 19 1.15 -6.95 -8.79
N ILE A 20 1.12 -7.18 -7.50
CA ILE A 20 2.23 -6.77 -6.63
C ILE A 20 3.02 -8.04 -6.31
N ASP A 21 4.12 -8.22 -6.99
CA ASP A 21 4.96 -9.42 -6.86
C ASP A 21 6.44 -9.04 -6.75
N THR A 22 7.32 -10.04 -6.82
CA THR A 22 8.76 -9.82 -6.66
C THR A 22 9.32 -8.84 -7.68
N THR A 23 8.77 -8.82 -8.90
CA THR A 23 9.27 -7.93 -9.95
C THR A 23 8.70 -6.52 -9.86
N THR A 24 7.50 -6.35 -9.29
CA THR A 24 6.83 -5.04 -9.22
C THR A 24 6.96 -4.37 -7.85
N ALA A 25 7.20 -5.13 -6.80
CA ALA A 25 7.34 -4.59 -5.45
C ALA A 25 8.39 -3.48 -5.33
N PRO A 26 9.56 -3.57 -5.97
CA PRO A 26 10.56 -2.50 -5.89
C PRO A 26 10.04 -1.17 -6.44
N ALA A 27 9.24 -1.18 -7.50
CA ALA A 27 8.65 0.04 -8.06
C ALA A 27 7.64 0.66 -7.11
N LEU A 28 6.85 -0.16 -6.43
CA LEU A 28 5.91 0.31 -5.42
C LEU A 28 6.65 0.92 -4.22
N GLU A 29 7.69 0.25 -3.75
CA GLU A 29 8.51 0.77 -2.65
C GLU A 29 9.11 2.11 -2.99
N LYS A 30 9.66 2.25 -4.20
CA LYS A 30 10.24 3.50 -4.66
C LYS A 30 9.20 4.61 -4.70
N ALA A 31 8.01 4.32 -5.23
CA ALA A 31 6.94 5.30 -5.30
C ALA A 31 6.54 5.78 -3.89
N ILE A 32 6.39 4.85 -2.97
CA ILE A 32 6.05 5.21 -1.59
C ILE A 32 7.17 6.05 -0.97
N ARG A 33 8.41 5.63 -1.13
CA ARG A 33 9.55 6.32 -0.53
C ARG A 33 9.74 7.73 -1.07
N GLU A 34 9.60 7.92 -2.39
CA GLU A 34 9.88 9.19 -3.04
C GLU A 34 8.71 10.15 -3.05
N ASP A 35 7.48 9.62 -3.13
CA ASP A 35 6.29 10.44 -3.34
C ASP A 35 5.49 10.74 -2.09
N ILE A 36 5.79 10.11 -0.97
CA ILE A 36 5.16 10.47 0.30
C ILE A 36 5.53 11.91 0.68
N GLY A 37 6.82 12.27 0.56
CA GLY A 37 7.29 13.61 0.91
C GLY A 37 6.89 13.97 2.35
N ASP A 38 6.19 15.09 2.49
CA ASP A 38 5.71 15.58 3.77
C ASP A 38 4.28 15.13 4.08
N ALA A 39 3.73 14.21 3.30
CA ALA A 39 2.37 13.73 3.52
C ALA A 39 2.26 13.04 4.88
N LYS A 40 1.23 13.38 5.63
CA LYS A 40 0.95 12.76 6.93
C LYS A 40 -0.07 11.65 6.83
N ASN A 41 -0.84 11.63 5.75
CA ASN A 41 -1.85 10.62 5.50
C ASN A 41 -1.62 10.01 4.13
N LEU A 42 -1.40 8.70 4.11
CA LEU A 42 -1.19 7.95 2.88
C LEU A 42 -2.37 6.99 2.69
N VAL A 43 -2.94 7.01 1.50
CA VAL A 43 -3.99 6.08 1.12
C VAL A 43 -3.49 5.25 -0.04
N LEU A 44 -3.53 3.93 0.09
CA LEU A 44 -3.23 3.02 -0.99
C LEU A 44 -4.56 2.46 -1.51
N ASP A 45 -4.93 2.85 -2.72
CA ASP A 45 -6.15 2.36 -3.36
C ASP A 45 -5.81 1.06 -4.09
N MET A 46 -6.36 -0.04 -3.59
CA MET A 46 -6.07 -1.39 -4.04
C MET A 46 -7.15 -1.93 -4.99
N LYS A 47 -8.05 -1.10 -5.46
CA LYS A 47 -9.19 -1.52 -6.28
C LYS A 47 -8.80 -2.41 -7.46
N ALA A 48 -7.71 -2.09 -8.13
CA ALA A 48 -7.25 -2.82 -9.32
C ALA A 48 -6.15 -3.84 -9.03
N VAL A 49 -5.93 -4.19 -7.76
CA VAL A 49 -4.94 -5.19 -7.34
C VAL A 49 -5.66 -6.47 -6.94
N GLN A 50 -5.32 -7.58 -7.61
CA GLN A 50 -5.93 -8.89 -7.33
C GLN A 50 -4.94 -9.91 -6.81
N TYR A 51 -3.65 -9.54 -6.72
CA TYR A 51 -2.60 -10.45 -6.27
C TYR A 51 -1.50 -9.68 -5.55
N ILE A 52 -1.07 -10.22 -4.42
CA ILE A 52 0.07 -9.70 -3.69
C ILE A 52 0.95 -10.85 -3.21
N SER A 53 2.27 -10.73 -3.42
CA SER A 53 3.25 -11.71 -2.95
C SER A 53 3.86 -11.29 -1.61
N SER A 54 4.71 -12.16 -1.06
CA SER A 54 5.44 -11.84 0.17
C SER A 54 6.33 -10.60 0.01
N ALA A 55 6.89 -10.38 -1.18
CA ALA A 55 7.67 -9.17 -1.45
C ALA A 55 6.79 -7.92 -1.35
N GLY A 56 5.57 -7.99 -1.87
CA GLY A 56 4.59 -6.91 -1.74
C GLY A 56 4.19 -6.67 -0.28
N LEU A 57 3.96 -7.74 0.47
CA LEU A 57 3.63 -7.63 1.88
C LEU A 57 4.72 -6.91 2.67
N ARG A 58 5.99 -7.17 2.37
CA ARG A 58 7.10 -6.48 3.03
C ARG A 58 7.10 -4.98 2.74
N VAL A 59 6.77 -4.60 1.50
CA VAL A 59 6.68 -3.19 1.12
C VAL A 59 5.57 -2.51 1.93
N LEU A 60 4.42 -3.14 2.03
CA LEU A 60 3.30 -2.59 2.81
C LEU A 60 3.65 -2.49 4.29
N LEU A 61 4.33 -3.49 4.83
CA LEU A 61 4.75 -3.47 6.24
C LEU A 61 5.72 -2.32 6.51
N GLY A 62 6.72 -2.14 5.64
CA GLY A 62 7.66 -1.04 5.77
C GLY A 62 6.99 0.31 5.69
N ALA A 63 6.05 0.47 4.77
CA ALA A 63 5.28 1.71 4.62
C ALA A 63 4.43 1.97 5.86
N GLN A 64 3.77 0.96 6.39
CA GLN A 64 2.93 1.10 7.59
C GLN A 64 3.77 1.56 8.79
N LYS A 65 4.93 0.93 9.00
CA LYS A 65 5.82 1.31 10.10
C LYS A 65 6.31 2.74 9.97
N LYS A 66 6.68 3.16 8.76
CA LYS A 66 7.12 4.52 8.49
C LYS A 66 6.00 5.52 8.77
N MET A 67 4.81 5.24 8.26
CA MET A 67 3.68 6.15 8.41
C MET A 67 3.15 6.24 9.83
N GLN A 68 3.30 5.20 10.63
CA GLN A 68 2.93 5.26 12.05
C GLN A 68 3.74 6.32 12.82
N LYS A 69 4.94 6.62 12.36
CA LYS A 69 5.81 7.61 13.01
C LYS A 69 5.49 9.04 12.61
N ILE A 70 4.94 9.25 11.43
CA ILE A 70 4.71 10.59 10.87
C ILE A 70 3.25 10.93 10.64
N GLY A 71 2.37 9.92 10.68
CA GLY A 71 0.96 10.15 10.43
C GLY A 71 0.19 8.84 10.36
N SER A 72 -0.49 8.60 9.23
CA SER A 72 -1.30 7.41 9.08
C SER A 72 -1.21 6.85 7.66
N MET A 73 -1.51 5.57 7.52
CA MET A 73 -1.65 4.90 6.23
C MET A 73 -2.88 4.02 6.30
N LYS A 74 -3.65 3.99 5.21
CA LYS A 74 -4.76 3.06 5.09
C LYS A 74 -4.82 2.49 3.69
N LEU A 75 -5.38 1.27 3.59
CA LEU A 75 -5.64 0.60 2.34
C LEU A 75 -7.13 0.62 2.08
N THR A 76 -7.52 0.97 0.85
CA THR A 76 -8.92 1.02 0.47
C THR A 76 -9.19 0.08 -0.69
N ASN A 77 -10.44 -0.38 -0.80
CA ASN A 77 -10.91 -1.21 -1.91
C ASN A 77 -10.10 -2.51 -2.07
N VAL A 78 -9.72 -3.12 -0.96
CA VAL A 78 -9.01 -4.40 -0.98
C VAL A 78 -9.97 -5.50 -1.40
N CYS A 79 -9.61 -6.24 -2.46
CA CYS A 79 -10.45 -7.33 -2.94
C CYS A 79 -10.36 -8.55 -2.02
N GLU A 80 -11.30 -9.48 -2.20
CA GLU A 80 -11.37 -10.66 -1.35
C GLU A 80 -10.09 -11.51 -1.39
N GLU A 81 -9.52 -11.72 -2.57
CA GLU A 81 -8.33 -12.53 -2.73
C GLU A 81 -7.13 -11.93 -1.97
N VAL A 82 -6.97 -10.62 -2.05
CA VAL A 82 -5.89 -9.94 -1.33
C VAL A 82 -6.18 -9.91 0.18
N MET A 83 -7.43 -9.70 0.56
CA MET A 83 -7.83 -9.72 1.95
C MET A 83 -7.57 -11.09 2.59
N ASP A 84 -7.83 -12.18 1.86
CA ASP A 84 -7.53 -13.53 2.32
C ASP A 84 -6.04 -13.70 2.63
N VAL A 85 -5.16 -13.14 1.79
CA VAL A 85 -3.71 -13.17 2.05
C VAL A 85 -3.38 -12.40 3.32
N PHE A 86 -3.98 -11.24 3.52
CA PHE A 86 -3.74 -10.44 4.74
C PHE A 86 -4.18 -11.21 5.99
N GLU A 87 -5.31 -11.88 5.92
CA GLU A 87 -5.81 -12.66 7.05
C GLU A 87 -4.92 -13.87 7.34
N MET A 88 -4.52 -14.60 6.32
CA MET A 88 -3.67 -15.78 6.48
C MET A 88 -2.29 -15.45 7.04
N THR A 89 -1.76 -14.28 6.72
CA THR A 89 -0.42 -13.86 7.13
C THR A 89 -0.42 -13.05 8.43
N GLY A 90 -1.59 -12.70 8.95
CA GLY A 90 -1.70 -11.83 10.12
C GLY A 90 -1.59 -10.35 9.79
N PHE A 91 -1.42 -9.99 8.53
CA PHE A 91 -1.28 -8.58 8.13
C PHE A 91 -2.58 -7.79 8.29
N ALA A 92 -3.73 -8.47 8.31
CA ALA A 92 -5.00 -7.80 8.54
C ALA A 92 -5.03 -7.08 9.91
N ASP A 93 -4.26 -7.58 10.88
CA ASP A 93 -4.18 -6.97 12.21
C ASP A 93 -3.11 -5.87 12.28
N ILE A 94 -2.21 -5.82 11.31
CA ILE A 94 -1.11 -4.84 11.27
C ILE A 94 -1.50 -3.63 10.42
N LEU A 95 -2.13 -3.87 9.28
CA LEU A 95 -2.52 -2.84 8.33
C LEU A 95 -3.86 -2.23 8.70
N THR A 96 -4.03 -0.95 8.41
CA THR A 96 -5.33 -0.28 8.53
C THR A 96 -6.05 -0.46 7.20
N ILE A 97 -7.12 -1.24 7.21
CA ILE A 97 -7.88 -1.57 6.00
C ILE A 97 -9.30 -1.03 6.15
N GLU A 98 -9.74 -0.32 5.14
CA GLU A 98 -11.10 0.23 5.12
C GLU A 98 -11.95 -0.31 3.98
#